data_96fdb4c4b7f1e3098f48eb186a60fff5
#
_entry.id   96fdb4c4b7f1e3098f48eb186a60fff5
#
_cell.length_a   1.000
_cell.length_b   1.000
_cell.length_c   1.000
_cell.angle_alpha   90.00
_cell.angle_beta   90.00
_cell.angle_gamma   90.00
#
_symmetry.space_group_name_H-M   'P 1'
#
loop_
_entity.id
_entity.type
_entity.pdbx_description
1 polymer ?
#
loop_
_entity_poly.entity_id
_entity_poly.type
_entity_poly.pdbx_seq_one_letter_code
_entity_poly.pdbx_strand_id
1 'polypeptide(L)'
;RFRADKLIEDFCEENGIAIEGSVDGWSQEEMKNFIEEHNVPCPTCGKHNFTDIRQFNLMFKTFQGVTEDAKNTVYLRPETAQGIFVNFKNVQRTSRKKIPFGIGQIGKSFRNEITPGNFTFRTREFEQMELEFFCEPGTDMEWLQYWRGFGRDWPLSLGIKEEEMRL
;
A
#
# COMPACT_ATOMS: atom_id res chain seq x y z
N ARG A 1 -6.40 -12.87 -13.49
CA ARG A 1 -7.10 -11.82 -12.71
C ARG A 1 -6.23 -10.58 -12.72
N PHE A 2 -6.85 -9.41 -12.94
CA PHE A 2 -6.17 -8.12 -13.00
C PHE A 2 -6.91 -7.10 -12.13
N ARG A 3 -6.23 -6.04 -11.74
CA ARG A 3 -6.85 -4.82 -11.24
C ARG A 3 -7.42 -4.07 -12.45
N ALA A 4 -8.67 -3.65 -12.40
CA ALA A 4 -9.31 -2.96 -13.52
C ALA A 4 -8.70 -1.59 -13.79
N ASP A 5 -8.37 -0.85 -12.73
CA ASP A 5 -7.71 0.45 -12.80
C ASP A 5 -6.33 0.34 -13.50
N LYS A 6 -5.50 -0.61 -13.10
CA LYS A 6 -4.19 -0.84 -13.73
C LYS A 6 -4.30 -1.27 -15.18
N LEU A 7 -5.27 -2.14 -15.50
CA LEU A 7 -5.50 -2.57 -16.88
C LEU A 7 -5.84 -1.38 -17.80
N ILE A 8 -6.61 -0.43 -17.27
CA ILE A 8 -6.99 0.79 -18.00
C ILE A 8 -5.79 1.73 -18.13
N GLU A 9 -5.04 1.97 -17.05
CA GLU A 9 -3.86 2.81 -17.05
C GLU A 9 -2.81 2.32 -18.06
N ASP A 10 -2.46 1.02 -17.98
CA ASP A 10 -1.50 0.39 -18.88
C ASP A 10 -1.95 0.49 -20.35
N PHE A 11 -3.23 0.23 -20.63
CA PHE A 11 -3.80 0.37 -21.98
C PHE A 11 -3.76 1.81 -22.50
N CYS A 12 -4.06 2.79 -21.65
CA CYS A 12 -4.00 4.20 -22.02
C CYS A 12 -2.57 4.66 -22.29
N GLU A 13 -1.61 4.22 -21.49
CA GLU A 13 -0.20 4.52 -21.69
C GLU A 13 0.30 3.94 -23.03
N GLU A 14 -0.01 2.68 -23.31
CA GLU A 14 0.37 2.02 -24.56
C GLU A 14 -0.25 2.65 -25.82
N ASN A 15 -1.46 3.20 -25.71
CA ASN A 15 -2.19 3.79 -26.85
C ASN A 15 -2.15 5.32 -26.90
N GLY A 16 -1.44 5.98 -25.99
CA GLY A 16 -1.32 7.43 -25.94
C GLY A 16 -2.64 8.16 -25.63
N ILE A 17 -3.55 7.51 -24.88
CA ILE A 17 -4.83 8.08 -24.47
C ILE A 17 -4.63 8.87 -23.18
N ALA A 18 -4.91 10.18 -23.23
CA ALA A 18 -4.83 11.02 -22.04
C ALA A 18 -6.04 10.79 -21.11
N ILE A 19 -5.78 10.51 -19.83
CA ILE A 19 -6.82 10.39 -18.82
C ILE A 19 -6.79 11.66 -17.95
N GLU A 20 -7.94 12.30 -17.76
CA GLU A 20 -8.07 13.39 -16.81
C GLU A 20 -8.20 12.82 -15.38
N GLY A 21 -7.16 12.97 -14.56
CA GLY A 21 -7.12 12.48 -13.20
C GLY A 21 -6.61 11.04 -13.06
N SER A 22 -6.94 10.41 -11.91
CA SER A 22 -6.56 9.02 -11.61
C SER A 22 -7.73 8.07 -11.82
N VAL A 23 -7.47 6.93 -12.45
CA VAL A 23 -8.46 5.85 -12.64
C VAL A 23 -8.91 5.24 -11.31
N ASP A 24 -8.10 5.36 -10.26
CA ASP A 24 -8.47 4.89 -8.90
C ASP A 24 -9.76 5.53 -8.34
N GLY A 25 -10.13 6.72 -8.85
CA GLY A 25 -11.36 7.43 -8.45
C GLY A 25 -12.62 7.02 -9.23
N TRP A 26 -12.49 6.18 -10.26
CA TRP A 26 -13.60 5.79 -11.12
C TRP A 26 -14.49 4.75 -10.42
N SER A 27 -15.78 4.81 -10.71
CA SER A 27 -16.72 3.78 -10.32
C SER A 27 -16.50 2.49 -11.11
N GLN A 28 -17.00 1.36 -10.61
CA GLN A 28 -16.92 0.08 -11.32
C GLN A 28 -17.63 0.13 -12.69
N GLU A 29 -18.70 0.92 -12.78
CA GLU A 29 -19.46 1.09 -14.02
C GLU A 29 -18.69 1.91 -15.05
N GLU A 30 -18.02 2.99 -14.63
CA GLU A 30 -17.15 3.78 -15.51
C GLU A 30 -15.97 2.96 -16.04
N MET A 31 -15.30 2.20 -15.18
CA MET A 31 -14.22 1.30 -15.60
C MET A 31 -14.71 0.22 -16.57
N LYS A 32 -15.90 -0.37 -16.32
CA LYS A 32 -16.48 -1.38 -17.19
C LYS A 32 -16.82 -0.80 -18.56
N ASN A 33 -17.48 0.35 -18.58
CA ASN A 33 -17.85 1.04 -19.82
C ASN A 33 -16.60 1.39 -20.65
N PHE A 34 -15.56 1.89 -20.00
CA PHE A 34 -14.30 2.19 -20.67
C PHE A 34 -13.66 0.94 -21.30
N ILE A 35 -13.60 -0.18 -20.57
CA ILE A 35 -13.03 -1.44 -21.07
C ILE A 35 -13.83 -1.96 -22.27
N GLU A 36 -15.15 -1.86 -22.25
CA GLU A 36 -16.04 -2.30 -23.33
C GLU A 36 -15.95 -1.36 -24.55
N GLU A 37 -15.99 -0.04 -24.34
CA GLU A 37 -15.98 0.99 -25.38
C GLU A 37 -14.66 1.00 -26.15
N HIS A 38 -13.53 0.90 -25.43
CA HIS A 38 -12.20 0.87 -26.05
C HIS A 38 -11.74 -0.54 -26.42
N ASN A 39 -12.59 -1.55 -26.21
CA ASN A 39 -12.30 -2.94 -26.51
C ASN A 39 -10.93 -3.39 -25.98
N VAL A 40 -10.67 -3.09 -24.68
CA VAL A 40 -9.39 -3.34 -24.04
C VAL A 40 -9.05 -4.84 -24.04
N PRO A 41 -7.89 -5.26 -24.56
CA PRO A 41 -7.52 -6.67 -24.62
C PRO A 41 -6.98 -7.18 -23.28
N CYS A 42 -7.13 -8.46 -23.02
CA CYS A 42 -6.44 -9.11 -21.91
C CYS A 42 -4.93 -9.16 -22.19
N PRO A 43 -4.06 -8.62 -21.33
CA PRO A 43 -2.61 -8.58 -21.58
C PRO A 43 -1.95 -9.97 -21.63
N THR A 44 -2.64 -11.01 -21.15
CA THR A 44 -2.10 -12.38 -21.17
C THR A 44 -2.53 -13.17 -22.39
N CYS A 45 -3.77 -13.00 -22.87
CA CYS A 45 -4.32 -13.86 -23.94
C CYS A 45 -4.97 -13.11 -25.10
N GLY A 46 -4.99 -11.78 -25.09
CA GLY A 46 -5.56 -10.91 -26.11
C GLY A 46 -7.08 -10.96 -26.25
N LYS A 47 -7.80 -11.72 -25.42
CA LYS A 47 -9.27 -11.81 -25.47
C LYS A 47 -9.90 -10.62 -24.75
N HIS A 48 -11.12 -10.26 -25.18
CA HIS A 48 -11.88 -9.11 -24.65
C HIS A 48 -13.03 -9.53 -23.71
N ASN A 49 -13.14 -10.82 -23.35
CA ASN A 49 -14.21 -11.35 -22.53
C ASN A 49 -13.83 -11.33 -21.04
N PHE A 50 -13.93 -10.17 -20.42
CA PHE A 50 -13.77 -10.03 -18.98
C PHE A 50 -15.06 -10.41 -18.24
N THR A 51 -14.89 -10.88 -17.00
CA THR A 51 -16.01 -10.99 -16.05
C THR A 51 -16.28 -9.61 -15.43
N ASP A 52 -17.46 -9.46 -14.82
CA ASP A 52 -17.79 -8.23 -14.11
C ASP A 52 -16.72 -7.83 -13.09
N ILE A 53 -16.51 -6.52 -12.98
CA ILE A 53 -15.59 -5.93 -12.00
C ILE A 53 -16.19 -6.16 -10.60
N ARG A 54 -15.36 -6.68 -9.71
CA ARG A 54 -15.78 -6.93 -8.32
C ARG A 54 -14.90 -6.13 -7.39
N GLN A 55 -15.50 -5.51 -6.40
CA GLN A 55 -14.76 -4.86 -5.34
C GLN A 55 -13.99 -5.91 -4.54
N PHE A 56 -12.70 -5.66 -4.35
CA PHE A 56 -11.82 -6.52 -3.61
C PHE A 56 -11.43 -5.85 -2.29
N ASN A 57 -11.65 -6.55 -1.19
CA ASN A 57 -11.21 -6.05 0.11
C ASN A 57 -9.80 -6.57 0.39
N LEU A 58 -8.86 -5.64 0.46
CA LEU A 58 -7.46 -5.93 0.77
C LEU A 58 -7.27 -6.43 2.21
N MET A 59 -8.16 -6.04 3.13
CA MET A 59 -8.09 -6.45 4.52
C MET A 59 -8.62 -7.87 4.71
N PHE A 60 -7.88 -8.69 5.46
CA PHE A 60 -8.39 -9.98 5.91
C PHE A 60 -9.52 -9.81 6.90
N LYS A 61 -10.62 -10.42 6.59
CA LYS A 61 -11.78 -10.57 7.47
C LYS A 61 -11.65 -11.87 8.25
N THR A 62 -11.88 -11.82 9.54
CA THR A 62 -11.97 -12.98 10.43
C THR A 62 -13.08 -12.76 11.45
N PHE A 63 -13.31 -13.73 12.34
CA PHE A 63 -14.37 -13.68 13.32
C PHE A 63 -13.83 -13.92 14.72
N GLN A 64 -14.43 -13.27 15.67
CA GLN A 64 -14.16 -13.47 17.08
C GLN A 64 -15.28 -14.32 17.68
N GLY A 65 -14.95 -15.47 18.27
CA GLY A 65 -15.95 -16.39 18.82
C GLY A 65 -16.25 -17.59 17.91
N VAL A 66 -17.36 -18.28 18.16
CA VAL A 66 -17.69 -19.57 17.53
C VAL A 66 -18.56 -19.42 16.27
N THR A 67 -19.30 -18.32 16.15
CA THR A 67 -20.22 -18.06 15.03
C THR A 67 -19.77 -16.93 14.15
N GLU A 68 -19.90 -17.14 12.85
CA GLU A 68 -19.62 -16.14 11.80
C GLU A 68 -20.83 -15.19 11.64
N ASP A 69 -20.86 -14.11 12.42
CA ASP A 69 -21.85 -13.06 12.25
C ASP A 69 -21.22 -11.67 12.10
N ALA A 70 -22.02 -10.71 11.66
CA ALA A 70 -21.55 -9.36 11.40
C ALA A 70 -21.03 -8.64 12.65
N LYS A 71 -21.53 -8.99 13.83
CA LYS A 71 -21.13 -8.38 15.11
C LYS A 71 -19.77 -8.87 15.58
N ASN A 72 -19.42 -10.10 15.20
CA ASN A 72 -18.18 -10.76 15.57
C ASN A 72 -17.09 -10.62 14.51
N THR A 73 -17.37 -9.91 13.42
CA THR A 73 -16.40 -9.67 12.34
C THR A 73 -15.31 -8.72 12.81
N VAL A 74 -14.05 -9.13 12.63
CA VAL A 74 -12.88 -8.32 12.85
C VAL A 74 -11.96 -8.38 11.62
N TYR A 75 -11.10 -7.38 11.47
CA TYR A 75 -10.15 -7.33 10.38
C TYR A 75 -8.74 -7.37 10.91
N LEU A 76 -7.90 -8.15 10.25
CA LEU A 76 -6.47 -8.16 10.55
C LEU A 76 -5.83 -6.90 9.96
N ARG A 77 -4.87 -6.32 10.67
CA ARG A 77 -4.21 -5.07 10.23
C ARG A 77 -3.40 -5.28 8.95
N PRO A 78 -3.54 -4.42 7.93
CA PRO A 78 -2.78 -4.50 6.68
C PRO A 78 -1.39 -3.86 6.78
N GLU A 79 -1.14 -3.08 7.85
CA GLU A 79 0.11 -2.37 8.13
C GLU A 79 0.25 -2.07 9.63
N THR A 80 1.46 -1.74 10.06
CA THR A 80 1.72 -1.39 11.46
C THR A 80 1.53 0.09 11.76
N ALA A 81 1.50 0.95 10.74
CA ALA A 81 1.39 2.41 10.86
C ALA A 81 0.14 2.87 11.62
N GLN A 82 -1.02 2.27 11.35
CA GLN A 82 -2.27 2.66 12.02
C GLN A 82 -2.18 2.53 13.55
N GLY A 83 -1.53 1.48 14.03
CA GLY A 83 -1.29 1.29 15.46
C GLY A 83 -0.41 2.38 16.05
N ILE A 84 0.58 2.87 15.30
CA ILE A 84 1.45 3.98 15.70
C ILE A 84 0.64 5.26 15.85
N PHE A 85 -0.17 5.61 14.84
CA PHE A 85 -0.99 6.83 14.86
C PHE A 85 -2.02 6.84 15.99
N VAL A 86 -2.74 5.72 16.17
CA VAL A 86 -3.74 5.58 17.25
C VAL A 86 -3.09 5.74 18.64
N ASN A 87 -1.89 5.22 18.82
CA ASN A 87 -1.18 5.26 20.11
C ASN A 87 -0.26 6.47 20.28
N PHE A 88 -0.16 7.37 19.30
CA PHE A 88 0.75 8.52 19.35
C PHE A 88 0.70 9.28 20.67
N LYS A 89 -0.50 9.72 21.10
CA LYS A 89 -0.66 10.49 22.34
C LYS A 89 -0.28 9.67 23.60
N ASN A 90 -0.55 8.36 23.60
CA ASN A 90 -0.19 7.50 24.69
C ASN A 90 1.34 7.37 24.81
N VAL A 91 2.02 7.12 23.68
CA VAL A 91 3.48 7.02 23.63
C VAL A 91 4.12 8.36 24.03
N GLN A 92 3.65 9.48 23.48
CA GLN A 92 4.16 10.80 23.83
C GLN A 92 4.07 11.08 25.33
N ARG A 93 2.93 10.77 25.94
CA ARG A 93 2.69 11.00 27.38
C ARG A 93 3.55 10.09 28.24
N THR A 94 3.60 8.81 27.94
CA THR A 94 4.32 7.82 28.76
C THR A 94 5.83 7.95 28.64
N SER A 95 6.34 8.26 27.45
CA SER A 95 7.76 8.49 27.22
C SER A 95 8.21 9.92 27.53
N ARG A 96 7.26 10.85 27.82
CA ARG A 96 7.51 12.27 28.07
C ARG A 96 8.30 12.95 26.93
N LYS A 97 8.08 12.52 25.70
CA LYS A 97 8.75 13.10 24.52
C LYS A 97 8.04 14.32 24.00
N LYS A 98 8.83 15.26 23.51
CA LYS A 98 8.36 16.41 22.72
C LYS A 98 8.72 16.15 21.26
N ILE A 99 7.95 16.72 20.35
CA ILE A 99 8.26 16.74 18.93
C ILE A 99 9.56 17.55 18.73
N PRO A 100 10.50 17.10 17.88
CA PRO A 100 10.39 15.93 17.00
C PRO A 100 10.76 14.61 17.68
N PHE A 101 10.05 13.52 17.35
CA PHE A 101 10.45 12.17 17.74
C PHE A 101 9.84 11.13 16.79
N GLY A 102 10.43 9.95 16.73
CA GLY A 102 9.93 8.82 15.95
C GLY A 102 9.36 7.70 16.82
N ILE A 103 8.43 6.93 16.26
CA ILE A 103 7.90 5.71 16.83
C ILE A 103 8.16 4.59 15.82
N GLY A 104 8.97 3.61 16.21
CA GLY A 104 9.21 2.41 15.43
C GLY A 104 8.36 1.25 15.92
N GLN A 105 7.84 0.45 15.00
CA GLN A 105 7.11 -0.77 15.29
C GLN A 105 7.53 -1.89 14.35
N ILE A 106 7.78 -3.07 14.92
CA ILE A 106 8.00 -4.32 14.19
C ILE A 106 6.84 -5.24 14.52
N GLY A 107 6.24 -5.87 13.52
CA GLY A 107 5.15 -6.79 13.75
C GLY A 107 4.56 -7.39 12.49
N LYS A 108 3.63 -8.31 12.69
CA LYS A 108 2.88 -8.95 11.61
C LYS A 108 1.90 -8.00 10.97
N SER A 109 1.83 -8.07 9.63
CA SER A 109 0.83 -7.42 8.79
C SER A 109 0.21 -8.43 7.83
N PHE A 110 -1.02 -8.16 7.41
CA PHE A 110 -1.83 -9.10 6.65
C PHE A 110 -2.51 -8.39 5.49
N ARG A 111 -2.28 -8.87 4.30
CA ARG A 111 -2.95 -8.36 3.11
C ARG A 111 -3.61 -9.50 2.37
N ASN A 112 -4.85 -9.41 2.02
CA ASN A 112 -5.59 -10.41 1.28
C ASN A 112 -5.21 -10.35 -0.21
N GLU A 113 -3.95 -10.71 -0.53
CA GLU A 113 -3.43 -10.66 -1.90
C GLU A 113 -4.23 -11.55 -2.84
N ILE A 114 -4.61 -11.00 -3.99
CA ILE A 114 -5.34 -11.73 -5.03
C ILE A 114 -4.46 -12.87 -5.59
N THR A 115 -3.18 -12.58 -5.79
CA THR A 115 -2.22 -13.49 -6.41
C THR A 115 -0.91 -13.49 -5.62
N PRO A 116 -0.82 -14.24 -4.50
CA PRO A 116 0.45 -14.49 -3.85
C PRO A 116 1.41 -15.16 -4.83
N GLY A 117 2.69 -14.84 -4.73
CA GLY A 117 3.66 -15.39 -5.69
C GLY A 117 5.10 -15.10 -5.32
N ASN A 118 6.02 -15.63 -6.15
CA ASN A 118 7.47 -15.46 -5.99
C ASN A 118 7.95 -15.89 -4.61
N PHE A 119 7.51 -17.05 -4.16
CA PHE A 119 7.85 -17.66 -2.87
C PHE A 119 7.51 -16.71 -1.70
N THR A 120 8.50 -16.12 -1.04
CA THR A 120 8.30 -15.22 0.11
C THR A 120 8.11 -13.75 -0.28
N PHE A 121 8.25 -13.41 -1.55
CA PHE A 121 8.20 -12.02 -1.99
C PHE A 121 6.81 -11.38 -1.86
N ARG A 122 5.74 -12.13 -2.19
CA ARG A 122 4.36 -11.67 -2.08
C ARG A 122 3.50 -12.69 -1.33
N THR A 123 3.39 -12.51 -0.03
CA THR A 123 2.65 -13.38 0.87
C THR A 123 1.47 -12.63 1.49
N ARG A 124 0.50 -13.35 2.02
CA ARG A 124 -0.67 -12.77 2.71
C ARG A 124 -0.38 -12.39 4.16
N GLU A 125 0.61 -13.04 4.76
CA GLU A 125 1.13 -12.72 6.08
C GLU A 125 2.62 -12.41 5.94
N PHE A 126 3.07 -11.29 6.50
CA PHE A 126 4.46 -10.87 6.46
C PHE A 126 4.81 -10.05 7.69
N GLU A 127 6.08 -9.88 7.94
CA GLU A 127 6.57 -8.95 8.97
C GLU A 127 6.88 -7.60 8.33
N GLN A 128 6.56 -6.55 9.06
CA GLN A 128 6.79 -5.18 8.66
C GLN A 128 7.51 -4.44 9.78
N MET A 129 8.45 -3.60 9.40
CA MET A 129 9.11 -2.65 10.29
C MET A 129 8.84 -1.26 9.74
N GLU A 130 8.19 -0.43 10.54
CA GLU A 130 7.83 0.94 10.18
C GLU A 130 8.34 1.89 11.24
N LEU A 131 8.80 3.06 10.80
CA LEU A 131 9.18 4.19 11.62
C LEU A 131 8.39 5.40 11.16
N GLU A 132 7.50 5.89 12.03
CA GLU A 132 6.78 7.15 11.82
C GLU A 132 7.48 8.26 12.59
N PHE A 133 7.95 9.27 11.87
CA PHE A 133 8.64 10.40 12.45
C PHE A 133 7.72 11.63 12.48
N PHE A 134 7.51 12.16 13.66
CA PHE A 134 6.61 13.28 13.93
C PHE A 134 7.41 14.55 14.16
N CYS A 135 7.17 15.56 13.34
CA CYS A 135 7.84 16.85 13.41
C CYS A 135 6.83 18.00 13.53
N GLU A 136 7.32 19.19 13.82
CA GLU A 136 6.47 20.39 13.86
C GLU A 136 6.01 20.78 12.45
N PRO A 137 4.76 21.29 12.32
CA PRO A 137 4.28 21.79 11.04
C PRO A 137 5.22 22.83 10.43
N GLY A 138 5.53 22.68 9.14
CA GLY A 138 6.43 23.57 8.41
C GLY A 138 7.92 23.19 8.47
N THR A 139 8.31 22.16 9.25
CA THR A 139 9.68 21.64 9.28
C THR A 139 9.85 20.33 8.49
N ASP A 140 8.80 19.88 7.83
CA ASP A 140 8.72 18.62 7.11
C ASP A 140 9.79 18.48 6.02
N MET A 141 10.04 19.55 5.25
CA MET A 141 11.05 19.54 4.18
C MET A 141 12.47 19.44 4.70
N GLU A 142 12.79 20.05 5.84
CA GLU A 142 14.10 19.94 6.48
C GLU A 142 14.35 18.52 6.96
N TRP A 143 13.34 17.93 7.62
CA TRP A 143 13.41 16.55 8.08
C TRP A 143 13.44 15.54 6.93
N LEU A 144 12.75 15.82 5.82
CA LEU A 144 12.85 14.99 4.61
C LEU A 144 14.31 14.94 4.10
N GLN A 145 14.99 16.10 4.02
CA GLN A 145 16.39 16.14 3.59
C GLN A 145 17.32 15.40 4.57
N TYR A 146 17.08 15.58 5.87
CA TYR A 146 17.83 14.84 6.90
C TYR A 146 17.70 13.32 6.70
N TRP A 147 16.46 12.82 6.57
CA TRP A 147 16.21 11.38 6.40
C TRP A 147 16.69 10.83 5.06
N ARG A 148 16.70 11.64 4.01
CA ARG A 148 17.33 11.26 2.73
C ARG A 148 18.84 11.09 2.89
N GLY A 149 19.50 11.99 3.59
CA GLY A 149 20.92 11.86 3.91
C GLY A 149 21.21 10.61 4.73
N PHE A 150 20.45 10.40 5.80
CA PHE A 150 20.58 9.20 6.63
C PHE A 150 20.33 7.92 5.82
N GLY A 151 19.28 7.89 4.99
CA GLY A 151 18.92 6.74 4.14
C GLY A 151 20.01 6.42 3.10
N ARG A 152 20.80 7.40 2.69
CA ARG A 152 21.98 7.19 1.85
C ARG A 152 23.18 6.65 2.65
N ASP A 153 23.50 7.29 3.75
CA ASP A 153 24.72 7.02 4.50
C ASP A 153 24.66 5.67 5.23
N TRP A 154 23.48 5.26 5.69
CA TRP A 154 23.33 4.01 6.40
C TRP A 154 23.64 2.76 5.55
N PRO A 155 23.09 2.55 4.33
CA PRO A 155 23.48 1.43 3.47
C PRO A 155 24.96 1.46 3.08
N LEU A 156 25.52 2.66 2.83
CA LEU A 156 26.96 2.80 2.56
C LEU A 156 27.82 2.30 3.73
N SER A 157 27.40 2.60 4.96
CA SER A 157 28.08 2.11 6.18
C SER A 157 28.04 0.59 6.34
N LEU A 158 27.05 -0.07 5.71
CA LEU A 158 26.92 -1.52 5.66
C LEU A 158 27.66 -2.18 4.48
N GLY A 159 28.33 -1.38 3.65
CA GLY A 159 29.14 -1.86 2.53
C GLY A 159 28.41 -1.96 1.19
N ILE A 160 27.18 -1.43 1.08
CA ILE A 160 26.51 -1.28 -0.21
C ILE A 160 27.21 -0.15 -0.98
N LYS A 161 27.47 -0.37 -2.26
CA LYS A 161 28.16 0.62 -3.08
C LYS A 161 27.19 1.70 -3.56
N GLU A 162 27.68 2.93 -3.66
CA GLU A 162 26.87 4.07 -4.09
C GLU A 162 26.26 3.87 -5.50
N GLU A 163 27.00 3.25 -6.41
CA GLU A 163 26.55 2.91 -7.77
C GLU A 163 25.37 1.90 -7.82
N GLU A 164 25.14 1.18 -6.74
CA GLU A 164 24.05 0.20 -6.60
C GLU A 164 22.79 0.81 -5.97
N MET A 165 22.84 2.08 -5.55
CA MET A 165 21.73 2.77 -4.90
C MET A 165 21.02 3.73 -5.87
N ARG A 166 19.68 3.80 -5.72
CA ARG A 166 18.85 4.87 -6.29
C ARG A 166 18.20 5.66 -5.16
N LEU A 167 18.40 6.96 -5.16
CA LEU A 167 17.83 7.91 -4.20
C LEU A 167 16.82 8.83 -4.88
#